data_ae2734c0808e1fc3d7158c10cc3f9694
#
_entry.id   ae2734c0808e1fc3d7158c10cc3f9694
#
_cell.length_a   1.000
_cell.length_b   1.000
_cell.length_c   1.000
_cell.angle_alpha   90.00
_cell.angle_beta   90.00
_cell.angle_gamma   90.00
#
_symmetry.space_group_name_H-M   'P 1'
#
loop_
_entity.id
_entity.type
_entity.pdbx_description
1 polymer ?
#
loop_
_entity_poly.entity_id
_entity_poly.type
_entity_poly.pdbx_seq_one_letter_code
_entity_poly.pdbx_strand_id
1 'polypeptide(L)'
;MKKLKLMTIVGTRPEIIKMSAIIKKADKYFDHILVHTGQNYDYNLNEVFFKDLGLREPNYYLGVVGKNIGETMGNVISKAYDLMVEVKPDAVIVLGDTNSCLSIIAAKRLKIPIFHMEAGNRCKDENLPEEVIRRIVDVTSDVNLCYSEHARRYILDTGVKPEYTYVVGSPMAEVLKDVLPQIEASTVLGDLGLEKGKYILLSAHREENIDIEANFMSLMNAVNEMARTYDMPVLYSCHPRSEKMIEKRGFKFDERVIQHKPLGFFDYNKLQQNAFCVVSDSGTVPEEGAFFHFPAVSVRTSTERPEAMDKGVFTIGSITSEAVCQAVALATEMHANGDDPYPVPAYTDENVSTKVVKLIQSYVGIINKMVWRKA
;
A
#
# COMPACT_ATOMS: atom_id res chain seq x y z
N MET A 1 4.67 -17.20 31.34
CA MET A 1 4.07 -17.98 30.23
C MET A 1 4.90 -17.78 28.98
N LYS A 2 5.09 -18.82 28.16
CA LYS A 2 5.80 -18.70 26.87
C LYS A 2 4.91 -17.89 25.89
N LYS A 3 5.47 -16.85 25.28
CA LYS A 3 4.77 -16.10 24.23
C LYS A 3 4.67 -16.95 22.96
N LEU A 4 3.61 -16.71 22.14
CA LEU A 4 3.55 -17.26 20.78
C LEU A 4 4.67 -16.66 19.93
N LYS A 5 5.28 -17.50 19.09
CA LYS A 5 6.29 -17.07 18.13
C LYS A 5 5.60 -16.67 16.83
N LEU A 6 5.55 -15.36 16.56
CA LEU A 6 4.94 -14.81 15.37
C LEU A 6 6.01 -14.43 14.35
N MET A 7 5.88 -14.89 13.11
CA MET A 7 6.71 -14.46 12.00
C MET A 7 5.93 -13.48 11.10
N THR A 8 6.42 -12.25 11.00
CA THR A 8 5.91 -11.25 10.04
C THR A 8 6.83 -11.21 8.83
N ILE A 9 6.27 -11.33 7.63
CA ILE A 9 7.04 -11.32 6.38
C ILE A 9 6.62 -10.11 5.56
N VAL A 10 7.59 -9.28 5.18
CA VAL A 10 7.44 -8.08 4.36
C VAL A 10 8.50 -8.07 3.25
N GLY A 11 8.28 -7.34 2.17
CA GLY A 11 9.24 -7.28 1.07
C GLY A 11 9.23 -5.95 0.29
N THR A 12 8.26 -5.07 0.57
CA THR A 12 8.11 -3.78 -0.12
C THR A 12 7.85 -2.66 0.87
N ARG A 13 8.10 -1.42 0.41
CA ARG A 13 7.83 -0.22 1.21
C ARG A 13 6.38 -0.10 1.69
N PRO A 14 5.36 -0.31 0.84
CA PRO A 14 3.97 -0.26 1.30
C PRO A 14 3.66 -1.28 2.39
N GLU A 15 4.24 -2.49 2.32
CA GLU A 15 4.07 -3.50 3.37
C GLU A 15 4.71 -3.04 4.69
N ILE A 16 5.93 -2.48 4.65
CA ILE A 16 6.63 -1.97 5.84
C ILE A 16 5.82 -0.85 6.49
N ILE A 17 5.35 0.12 5.69
CA ILE A 17 4.55 1.25 6.18
C ILE A 17 3.26 0.76 6.83
N LYS A 18 2.46 0.00 6.11
CA LYS A 18 1.15 -0.47 6.58
C LYS A 18 1.26 -1.42 7.79
N MET A 19 2.33 -2.22 7.86
CA MET A 19 2.56 -3.15 8.98
C MET A 19 3.25 -2.50 10.17
N SER A 20 3.73 -1.26 10.10
CA SER A 20 4.59 -0.66 11.12
C SER A 20 3.98 -0.68 12.53
N ALA A 21 2.71 -0.27 12.68
CA ALA A 21 2.01 -0.31 13.97
C ALA A 21 1.81 -1.75 14.48
N ILE A 22 1.56 -2.71 13.57
CA ILE A 22 1.41 -4.12 13.90
C ILE A 22 2.75 -4.72 14.33
N ILE A 23 3.85 -4.40 13.63
CA ILE A 23 5.22 -4.85 13.95
C ILE A 23 5.60 -4.37 15.36
N LYS A 24 5.44 -3.06 15.67
CA LYS A 24 5.70 -2.50 17.00
C LYS A 24 4.92 -3.22 18.09
N LYS A 25 3.66 -3.53 17.83
CA LYS A 25 2.81 -4.22 18.79
C LYS A 25 3.15 -5.70 18.91
N ALA A 26 3.52 -6.36 17.83
CA ALA A 26 3.99 -7.74 17.81
C ALA A 26 5.29 -7.89 18.62
N ASP A 27 6.26 -6.98 18.47
CA ASP A 27 7.50 -6.95 19.25
C ASP A 27 7.24 -6.89 20.78
N LYS A 28 6.17 -6.20 21.17
CA LYS A 28 5.81 -6.07 22.58
C LYS A 28 5.16 -7.36 23.15
N TYR A 29 4.28 -8.01 22.38
CA TYR A 29 3.38 -9.03 22.93
C TYR A 29 3.73 -10.46 22.51
N PHE A 30 4.51 -10.67 21.43
CA PHE A 30 4.92 -11.98 20.92
C PHE A 30 6.43 -12.20 21.05
N ASP A 31 6.88 -13.43 20.83
CA ASP A 31 8.25 -13.78 20.42
C ASP A 31 8.30 -13.51 18.92
N HIS A 32 8.62 -12.26 18.55
CA HIS A 32 8.38 -11.75 17.19
C HIS A 32 9.60 -11.86 16.32
N ILE A 33 9.42 -12.50 15.16
CA ILE A 33 10.42 -12.66 14.10
C ILE A 33 10.00 -11.82 12.89
N LEU A 34 10.75 -10.78 12.59
CA LEU A 34 10.55 -9.93 11.42
C LEU A 34 11.46 -10.39 10.28
N VAL A 35 10.88 -10.70 9.14
CA VAL A 35 11.56 -11.21 7.95
C VAL A 35 11.32 -10.26 6.78
N HIS A 36 12.40 -9.88 6.11
CA HIS A 36 12.34 -9.12 4.86
C HIS A 36 12.74 -10.01 3.69
N THR A 37 11.93 -10.10 2.64
CA THR A 37 12.22 -10.98 1.50
C THR A 37 13.38 -10.50 0.64
N GLY A 38 13.63 -9.18 0.59
CA GLY A 38 14.70 -8.62 -0.23
C GLY A 38 14.41 -8.70 -1.72
N GLN A 39 13.13 -8.58 -2.10
CA GLN A 39 12.70 -8.65 -3.51
C GLN A 39 13.03 -7.40 -4.34
N ASN A 40 13.43 -6.30 -3.72
CA ASN A 40 13.89 -5.08 -4.39
C ASN A 40 15.39 -4.91 -4.19
N TYR A 41 16.11 -4.54 -5.27
CA TYR A 41 17.57 -4.34 -5.28
C TYR A 41 18.06 -3.19 -4.40
N ASP A 42 17.20 -2.24 -4.03
CA ASP A 42 17.58 -1.03 -3.28
C ASP A 42 17.48 -1.28 -1.76
N TYR A 43 18.49 -1.99 -1.24
CA TYR A 43 18.65 -2.23 0.19
C TYR A 43 18.67 -0.91 1.00
N ASN A 44 19.41 0.09 0.54
CA ASN A 44 19.54 1.38 1.23
C ASN A 44 18.23 2.17 1.31
N LEU A 45 17.32 2.03 0.35
CA LEU A 45 16.01 2.67 0.39
C LEU A 45 15.06 2.02 1.40
N ASN A 46 15.24 0.76 1.72
CA ASN A 46 14.41 0.07 2.71
C ASN A 46 14.82 0.40 4.15
N GLU A 47 16.13 0.53 4.45
CA GLU A 47 16.63 0.87 5.79
C GLU A 47 16.09 2.21 6.30
N VAL A 48 15.98 3.20 5.41
CA VAL A 48 15.43 4.52 5.76
C VAL A 48 14.00 4.38 6.31
N PHE A 49 13.15 3.53 5.71
CA PHE A 49 11.78 3.35 6.16
C PHE A 49 11.68 2.66 7.53
N PHE A 50 12.54 1.69 7.82
CA PHE A 50 12.58 1.09 9.16
C PHE A 50 12.95 2.13 10.22
N LYS A 51 13.95 2.94 9.94
CA LYS A 51 14.40 4.02 10.84
C LYS A 51 13.33 5.11 11.01
N ASP A 52 12.77 5.61 9.92
CA ASP A 52 11.77 6.68 9.93
C ASP A 52 10.51 6.26 10.71
N LEU A 53 10.07 5.02 10.52
CA LEU A 53 8.91 4.48 11.22
C LEU A 53 9.23 3.99 12.65
N GLY A 54 10.48 4.13 13.11
CA GLY A 54 10.91 3.68 14.44
C GLY A 54 10.79 2.15 14.61
N LEU A 55 11.06 1.41 13.56
CA LEU A 55 11.10 -0.05 13.56
C LEU A 55 12.53 -0.53 13.77
N ARG A 56 12.65 -1.70 14.39
CA ARG A 56 13.93 -2.41 14.44
C ARG A 56 14.25 -3.07 13.10
N GLU A 57 15.52 -3.39 12.89
CA GLU A 57 15.96 -4.19 11.77
C GLU A 57 15.27 -5.57 11.73
N PRO A 58 14.98 -6.11 10.52
CA PRO A 58 14.54 -7.49 10.36
C PRO A 58 15.53 -8.49 10.96
N ASN A 59 15.00 -9.55 11.55
CA ASN A 59 15.84 -10.65 12.05
C ASN A 59 16.49 -11.42 10.88
N TYR A 60 15.81 -11.46 9.73
CA TYR A 60 16.28 -12.19 8.55
C TYR A 60 15.99 -11.42 7.27
N TYR A 61 16.98 -11.47 6.35
CA TYR A 61 16.84 -11.05 4.96
C TYR A 61 16.98 -12.27 4.07
N LEU A 62 15.94 -12.59 3.28
CA LEU A 62 15.94 -13.80 2.47
C LEU A 62 16.74 -13.67 1.17
N GLY A 63 16.85 -12.45 0.60
CA GLY A 63 17.57 -12.23 -0.65
C GLY A 63 16.98 -13.04 -1.81
N VAL A 64 15.70 -12.88 -2.09
CA VAL A 64 14.94 -13.75 -3.02
C VAL A 64 15.10 -13.42 -4.48
N VAL A 65 15.76 -12.31 -4.84
CA VAL A 65 15.90 -11.88 -6.22
C VAL A 65 16.54 -12.96 -7.07
N GLY A 66 15.85 -13.36 -8.13
CA GLY A 66 16.33 -14.33 -9.13
C GLY A 66 16.62 -13.66 -10.47
N LYS A 67 16.99 -14.44 -11.48
CA LYS A 67 17.28 -13.98 -12.84
C LYS A 67 16.04 -13.42 -13.55
N ASN A 68 14.86 -13.86 -13.11
CA ASN A 68 13.57 -13.44 -13.63
C ASN A 68 12.51 -13.52 -12.51
N ILE A 69 11.29 -13.06 -12.82
CA ILE A 69 10.20 -13.04 -11.85
C ILE A 69 9.81 -14.45 -11.37
N GLY A 70 9.84 -15.45 -12.23
CA GLY A 70 9.50 -16.83 -11.85
C GLY A 70 10.51 -17.41 -10.85
N GLU A 71 11.81 -17.16 -11.05
CA GLU A 71 12.85 -17.57 -10.10
C GLU A 71 12.70 -16.82 -8.78
N THR A 72 12.40 -15.51 -8.81
CA THR A 72 12.13 -14.71 -7.61
C THR A 72 10.95 -15.29 -6.81
N MET A 73 9.83 -15.60 -7.47
CA MET A 73 8.67 -16.22 -6.81
C MET A 73 9.02 -17.59 -6.21
N GLY A 74 9.76 -18.42 -6.95
CA GLY A 74 10.24 -19.71 -6.46
C GLY A 74 11.16 -19.58 -5.25
N ASN A 75 12.08 -18.60 -5.26
CA ASN A 75 12.97 -18.30 -4.17
C ASN A 75 12.24 -17.82 -2.90
N VAL A 76 11.16 -17.02 -3.05
CA VAL A 76 10.33 -16.63 -1.90
C VAL A 76 9.79 -17.87 -1.19
N ILE A 77 9.22 -18.81 -1.94
CA ILE A 77 8.63 -20.02 -1.36
C ILE A 77 9.71 -20.90 -0.73
N SER A 78 10.80 -21.17 -1.45
CA SER A 78 11.87 -22.06 -1.01
C SER A 78 12.58 -21.55 0.24
N LYS A 79 13.06 -20.29 0.20
CA LYS A 79 13.80 -19.71 1.33
C LYS A 79 12.91 -19.48 2.56
N ALA A 80 11.63 -19.12 2.35
CA ALA A 80 10.67 -19.04 3.44
C ALA A 80 10.41 -20.42 4.09
N TYR A 81 10.36 -21.50 3.29
CA TYR A 81 10.20 -22.85 3.79
C TYR A 81 11.37 -23.25 4.70
N ASP A 82 12.61 -23.04 4.22
CA ASP A 82 13.82 -23.40 4.98
C ASP A 82 13.88 -22.61 6.30
N LEU A 83 13.61 -21.31 6.27
CA LEU A 83 13.58 -20.48 7.46
C LEU A 83 12.48 -20.91 8.45
N MET A 84 11.27 -21.24 7.97
CA MET A 84 10.18 -21.70 8.83
C MET A 84 10.48 -23.05 9.48
N VAL A 85 11.20 -23.96 8.81
CA VAL A 85 11.67 -25.24 9.37
C VAL A 85 12.67 -25.00 10.50
N GLU A 86 13.58 -24.04 10.33
CA GLU A 86 14.58 -23.66 11.34
C GLU A 86 13.91 -22.98 12.55
N VAL A 87 13.17 -21.90 12.30
CA VAL A 87 12.62 -21.00 13.33
C VAL A 87 11.40 -21.58 14.04
N LYS A 88 10.61 -22.39 13.35
CA LYS A 88 9.36 -23.03 13.84
C LYS A 88 8.39 -22.02 14.45
N PRO A 89 7.87 -21.05 13.66
CA PRO A 89 6.90 -20.08 14.18
C PRO A 89 5.56 -20.76 14.49
N ASP A 90 4.85 -20.23 15.49
CA ASP A 90 3.48 -20.64 15.83
C ASP A 90 2.44 -20.05 14.87
N ALA A 91 2.77 -18.93 14.22
CA ALA A 91 1.94 -18.26 13.21
C ALA A 91 2.77 -17.42 12.25
N VAL A 92 2.21 -17.20 11.06
CA VAL A 92 2.76 -16.30 10.03
C VAL A 92 1.72 -15.23 9.71
N ILE A 93 2.16 -13.97 9.56
CA ILE A 93 1.32 -12.88 9.05
C ILE A 93 1.99 -12.23 7.84
N VAL A 94 1.18 -11.97 6.81
CA VAL A 94 1.55 -11.25 5.58
C VAL A 94 0.54 -10.16 5.28
N LEU A 95 0.89 -9.20 4.42
CA LEU A 95 -0.01 -8.14 3.99
C LEU A 95 -0.07 -8.03 2.47
N GLY A 96 -1.28 -7.96 1.94
CA GLY A 96 -1.55 -7.58 0.54
C GLY A 96 -1.28 -8.70 -0.46
N ASP A 97 -0.62 -8.33 -1.52
CA ASP A 97 -0.65 -9.05 -2.79
C ASP A 97 0.70 -9.02 -3.54
N THR A 98 1.78 -8.73 -2.83
CA THR A 98 3.13 -8.74 -3.41
C THR A 98 3.70 -10.16 -3.46
N ASN A 99 4.81 -10.35 -4.17
CA ASN A 99 5.46 -11.67 -4.24
C ASN A 99 5.89 -12.20 -2.86
N SER A 100 6.16 -11.33 -1.88
CA SER A 100 6.49 -11.75 -0.51
C SER A 100 5.39 -12.60 0.13
N CYS A 101 4.13 -12.34 -0.23
CA CYS A 101 2.98 -13.08 0.26
C CYS A 101 2.95 -14.54 -0.19
N LEU A 102 3.65 -14.91 -1.27
CA LEU A 102 3.76 -16.32 -1.71
C LEU A 102 4.48 -17.21 -0.69
N SER A 103 5.20 -16.63 0.27
CA SER A 103 5.78 -17.35 1.42
C SER A 103 4.74 -18.15 2.21
N ILE A 104 3.46 -17.80 2.15
CA ILE A 104 2.38 -18.54 2.82
C ILE A 104 2.20 -19.96 2.28
N ILE A 105 2.62 -20.23 1.05
CA ILE A 105 2.58 -21.59 0.49
C ILE A 105 3.48 -22.52 1.32
N ALA A 106 4.64 -22.03 1.74
CA ALA A 106 5.54 -22.73 2.66
C ALA A 106 4.88 -22.93 4.03
N ALA A 107 4.29 -21.88 4.61
CA ALA A 107 3.59 -21.95 5.89
C ALA A 107 2.44 -22.97 5.85
N LYS A 108 1.64 -22.97 4.76
CA LYS A 108 0.53 -23.91 4.57
C LYS A 108 1.03 -25.36 4.54
N ARG A 109 2.13 -25.64 3.83
CA ARG A 109 2.74 -26.97 3.76
C ARG A 109 3.27 -27.43 5.12
N LEU A 110 3.77 -26.52 5.94
CA LEU A 110 4.27 -26.78 7.29
C LEU A 110 3.17 -26.77 8.35
N LYS A 111 1.89 -26.57 7.95
CA LYS A 111 0.73 -26.49 8.85
C LYS A 111 0.86 -25.39 9.91
N ILE A 112 1.43 -24.25 9.54
CA ILE A 112 1.56 -23.06 10.38
C ILE A 112 0.35 -22.17 10.10
N PRO A 113 -0.41 -21.74 11.13
CA PRO A 113 -1.52 -20.79 10.99
C PRO A 113 -1.11 -19.51 10.25
N ILE A 114 -1.91 -19.11 9.26
CA ILE A 114 -1.62 -17.98 8.36
C ILE A 114 -2.68 -16.90 8.55
N PHE A 115 -2.21 -15.67 8.79
CA PHE A 115 -3.02 -14.46 8.87
C PHE A 115 -2.71 -13.55 7.68
N HIS A 116 -3.74 -13.16 6.93
CA HIS A 116 -3.59 -12.31 5.74
C HIS A 116 -4.26 -10.95 5.97
N MET A 117 -3.46 -9.90 6.06
CA MET A 117 -3.92 -8.51 6.09
C MET A 117 -4.23 -8.00 4.69
N GLU A 118 -5.15 -7.06 4.56
CA GLU A 118 -5.61 -6.52 3.28
C GLU A 118 -6.31 -7.57 2.39
N ALA A 119 -6.89 -8.58 3.03
CA ALA A 119 -7.58 -9.66 2.35
C ALA A 119 -8.87 -9.20 1.66
N GLY A 120 -9.20 -9.82 0.54
CA GLY A 120 -10.48 -9.61 -0.16
C GLY A 120 -10.55 -8.38 -1.07
N ASN A 121 -9.51 -7.60 -1.21
CA ASN A 121 -9.49 -6.51 -2.18
C ASN A 121 -9.60 -7.05 -3.61
N ARG A 122 -10.32 -6.34 -4.48
CA ARG A 122 -10.47 -6.69 -5.91
C ARG A 122 -10.50 -5.42 -6.76
N CYS A 123 -9.65 -5.35 -7.77
CA CYS A 123 -9.66 -4.26 -8.74
C CYS A 123 -10.40 -4.60 -10.03
N LYS A 124 -10.83 -5.86 -10.21
CA LYS A 124 -11.54 -6.36 -11.39
C LYS A 124 -10.76 -6.23 -12.72
N ASP A 125 -9.43 -6.17 -12.62
CA ASP A 125 -8.52 -6.12 -13.76
C ASP A 125 -7.49 -7.26 -13.62
N GLU A 126 -7.67 -8.33 -14.39
CA GLU A 126 -6.80 -9.51 -14.34
C GLU A 126 -5.44 -9.31 -15.04
N ASN A 127 -5.24 -8.17 -15.71
CA ASN A 127 -3.93 -7.83 -16.25
C ASN A 127 -2.94 -7.40 -15.13
N LEU A 128 -3.46 -7.07 -13.94
CA LEU A 128 -2.61 -6.72 -12.81
C LEU A 128 -2.06 -7.98 -12.14
N PRO A 129 -0.72 -8.15 -12.06
CA PRO A 129 -0.10 -9.31 -11.43
C PRO A 129 -0.54 -9.49 -9.97
N GLU A 130 -0.81 -8.40 -9.27
CA GLU A 130 -1.29 -8.37 -7.90
C GLU A 130 -2.65 -9.05 -7.73
N GLU A 131 -3.54 -8.98 -8.74
CA GLU A 131 -4.87 -9.61 -8.65
C GLU A 131 -4.75 -11.14 -8.59
N VAL A 132 -3.80 -11.73 -9.29
CA VAL A 132 -3.52 -13.17 -9.26
C VAL A 132 -2.99 -13.59 -7.90
N ILE A 133 -1.97 -12.88 -7.39
CA ILE A 133 -1.35 -13.18 -6.09
C ILE A 133 -2.37 -13.03 -4.96
N ARG A 134 -3.15 -11.96 -4.97
CA ARG A 134 -4.21 -11.68 -4.01
C ARG A 134 -5.18 -12.84 -3.86
N ARG A 135 -5.68 -13.38 -4.98
CA ARG A 135 -6.59 -14.54 -4.98
C ARG A 135 -5.93 -15.79 -4.39
N ILE A 136 -4.67 -16.05 -4.72
CA ILE A 136 -3.91 -17.17 -4.16
C ILE A 136 -3.78 -17.02 -2.64
N VAL A 137 -3.42 -15.82 -2.18
CA VAL A 137 -3.18 -15.54 -0.76
C VAL A 137 -4.48 -15.64 0.04
N ASP A 138 -5.58 -15.07 -0.48
CA ASP A 138 -6.90 -15.10 0.14
C ASP A 138 -7.37 -16.53 0.45
N VAL A 139 -7.34 -17.40 -0.56
CA VAL A 139 -7.87 -18.78 -0.41
C VAL A 139 -6.91 -19.72 0.31
N THR A 140 -5.62 -19.38 0.36
CA THR A 140 -4.61 -20.19 1.03
C THR A 140 -4.51 -19.88 2.52
N SER A 141 -4.80 -18.64 2.93
CA SER A 141 -4.72 -18.19 4.32
C SER A 141 -5.77 -18.83 5.21
N ASP A 142 -5.47 -18.97 6.49
CA ASP A 142 -6.39 -19.58 7.47
C ASP A 142 -7.32 -18.53 8.09
N VAL A 143 -6.82 -17.30 8.30
CA VAL A 143 -7.59 -16.18 8.83
C VAL A 143 -7.37 -14.95 7.95
N ASN A 144 -8.46 -14.41 7.42
CA ASN A 144 -8.45 -13.26 6.54
C ASN A 144 -8.90 -11.99 7.26
N LEU A 145 -8.07 -10.95 7.19
CA LEU A 145 -8.22 -9.68 7.88
C LEU A 145 -8.48 -8.59 6.85
N CYS A 146 -9.75 -8.40 6.53
CA CYS A 146 -10.23 -7.44 5.52
C CYS A 146 -10.22 -6.02 6.07
N TYR A 147 -10.04 -5.03 5.20
CA TYR A 147 -10.17 -3.62 5.59
C TYR A 147 -11.63 -3.18 5.67
N SER A 148 -12.48 -3.66 4.77
CA SER A 148 -13.86 -3.21 4.63
C SER A 148 -14.84 -4.37 4.49
N GLU A 149 -16.15 -4.06 4.62
CA GLU A 149 -17.22 -4.99 4.32
C GLU A 149 -17.28 -5.37 2.84
N HIS A 150 -16.85 -4.49 1.93
CA HIS A 150 -16.71 -4.81 0.52
C HIS A 150 -15.69 -5.94 0.32
N ALA A 151 -14.50 -5.78 0.90
CA ALA A 151 -13.46 -6.79 0.83
C ALA A 151 -13.91 -8.13 1.43
N ARG A 152 -14.60 -8.10 2.59
CA ARG A 152 -15.17 -9.30 3.20
C ARG A 152 -16.18 -10.00 2.29
N ARG A 153 -17.09 -9.27 1.64
CA ARG A 153 -18.06 -9.86 0.70
C ARG A 153 -17.34 -10.52 -0.48
N TYR A 154 -16.38 -9.83 -1.08
CA TYR A 154 -15.63 -10.39 -2.21
C TYR A 154 -14.88 -11.68 -1.87
N ILE A 155 -14.29 -11.77 -0.69
CA ILE A 155 -13.57 -12.99 -0.31
C ILE A 155 -14.53 -14.13 0.05
N LEU A 156 -15.67 -13.85 0.67
CA LEU A 156 -16.68 -14.86 0.98
C LEU A 156 -17.27 -15.49 -0.29
N ASP A 157 -17.41 -14.72 -1.36
CA ASP A 157 -17.86 -15.21 -2.67
C ASP A 157 -16.88 -16.23 -3.30
N THR A 158 -15.64 -16.32 -2.81
CA THR A 158 -14.65 -17.33 -3.23
C THR A 158 -14.77 -18.66 -2.46
N GLY A 159 -15.71 -18.77 -1.53
CA GLY A 159 -15.93 -19.97 -0.70
C GLY A 159 -15.06 -20.01 0.56
N VAL A 160 -14.38 -18.94 0.90
CA VAL A 160 -13.68 -18.79 2.18
C VAL A 160 -14.70 -18.74 3.32
N LYS A 161 -14.37 -19.37 4.45
CA LYS A 161 -15.29 -19.50 5.59
C LYS A 161 -15.48 -18.20 6.34
N PRO A 162 -16.72 -17.77 6.60
CA PRO A 162 -17.02 -16.51 7.29
C PRO A 162 -16.48 -16.45 8.72
N GLU A 163 -16.43 -17.57 9.44
CA GLU A 163 -15.92 -17.64 10.82
C GLU A 163 -14.42 -17.37 10.98
N TYR A 164 -13.69 -17.30 9.85
CA TYR A 164 -12.25 -16.96 9.82
C TYR A 164 -11.97 -15.68 9.02
N THR A 165 -13.00 -14.85 8.80
CA THR A 165 -12.91 -13.62 7.99
C THR A 165 -13.40 -12.42 8.81
N TYR A 166 -12.50 -11.49 9.12
CA TYR A 166 -12.75 -10.35 10.00
C TYR A 166 -12.53 -9.03 9.30
N VAL A 167 -13.37 -8.04 9.57
CA VAL A 167 -13.11 -6.64 9.18
C VAL A 167 -12.36 -5.97 10.31
N VAL A 168 -11.12 -5.59 10.04
CA VAL A 168 -10.23 -4.95 11.02
C VAL A 168 -10.01 -3.46 10.76
N GLY A 169 -10.33 -2.99 9.54
CA GLY A 169 -10.00 -1.65 9.07
C GLY A 169 -8.62 -1.55 8.44
N SER A 170 -8.36 -0.44 7.75
CA SER A 170 -7.02 -0.13 7.26
C SER A 170 -6.10 0.33 8.39
N PRO A 171 -4.86 -0.13 8.45
CA PRO A 171 -3.90 0.34 9.45
C PRO A 171 -3.39 1.76 9.20
N MET A 172 -3.69 2.38 8.05
CA MET A 172 -3.10 3.66 7.65
C MET A 172 -3.42 4.80 8.61
N ALA A 173 -4.65 4.88 9.16
CA ALA A 173 -4.99 5.92 10.13
C ALA A 173 -4.13 5.81 11.40
N GLU A 174 -3.92 4.59 11.93
CA GLU A 174 -3.04 4.34 13.07
C GLU A 174 -1.58 4.72 12.75
N VAL A 175 -1.10 4.35 11.55
CA VAL A 175 0.26 4.66 11.09
C VAL A 175 0.47 6.16 10.93
N LEU A 176 -0.43 6.85 10.21
CA LEU A 176 -0.31 8.29 9.96
C LEU A 176 -0.39 9.09 11.27
N LYS A 177 -1.25 8.69 12.20
CA LYS A 177 -1.32 9.31 13.51
C LYS A 177 -0.02 9.15 14.31
N ASP A 178 0.58 7.96 14.30
CA ASP A 178 1.85 7.68 14.98
C ASP A 178 3.00 8.57 14.48
N VAL A 179 3.01 8.92 13.20
CA VAL A 179 4.07 9.71 12.56
C VAL A 179 3.68 11.16 12.24
N LEU A 180 2.49 11.59 12.63
CA LEU A 180 1.98 12.94 12.36
C LEU A 180 2.93 14.05 12.81
N PRO A 181 3.58 13.98 14.01
CA PRO A 181 4.54 14.99 14.41
C PRO A 181 5.74 15.13 13.47
N GLN A 182 6.22 14.02 12.89
CA GLN A 182 7.32 14.03 11.93
C GLN A 182 6.88 14.62 10.59
N ILE A 183 5.66 14.30 10.14
CA ILE A 183 5.06 14.91 8.95
C ILE A 183 4.92 16.42 9.13
N GLU A 184 4.41 16.85 10.27
CA GLU A 184 4.25 18.28 10.58
C GLU A 184 5.57 19.03 10.65
N ALA A 185 6.63 18.39 11.16
CA ALA A 185 7.96 18.95 11.26
C ALA A 185 8.73 19.05 9.93
N SER A 186 8.23 18.43 8.86
CA SER A 186 8.89 18.46 7.55
C SER A 186 8.94 19.89 6.98
N THR A 187 10.12 20.26 6.49
CA THR A 187 10.42 21.56 5.86
C THR A 187 10.30 21.54 4.33
N VAL A 188 9.84 20.42 3.76
CA VAL A 188 9.89 20.13 2.32
C VAL A 188 9.24 21.21 1.43
N LEU A 189 8.19 21.89 1.88
CA LEU A 189 7.61 22.99 1.10
C LEU A 189 8.63 24.13 0.90
N GLY A 190 9.29 24.53 1.99
CA GLY A 190 10.33 25.57 1.93
C GLY A 190 11.53 25.13 1.11
N ASP A 191 11.97 23.88 1.26
CA ASP A 191 13.12 23.32 0.56
C ASP A 191 12.89 23.25 -0.97
N LEU A 192 11.62 23.05 -1.38
CA LEU A 192 11.22 23.00 -2.79
C LEU A 192 10.67 24.33 -3.33
N GLY A 193 10.61 25.38 -2.49
CA GLY A 193 10.05 26.69 -2.88
C GLY A 193 8.54 26.63 -3.20
N LEU A 194 7.80 25.73 -2.56
CA LEU A 194 6.38 25.55 -2.78
C LEU A 194 5.55 26.26 -1.71
N GLU A 195 4.39 26.76 -2.10
CA GLU A 195 3.42 27.39 -1.19
C GLU A 195 2.19 26.51 -1.01
N LYS A 196 1.67 26.47 0.21
CA LYS A 196 0.43 25.72 0.53
C LYS A 196 -0.72 26.13 -0.39
N GLY A 197 -1.40 25.13 -0.99
CA GLY A 197 -2.54 25.32 -1.89
C GLY A 197 -2.21 25.88 -3.26
N LYS A 198 -0.91 26.03 -3.61
CA LYS A 198 -0.45 26.61 -4.87
C LYS A 198 0.41 25.68 -5.70
N TYR A 199 0.20 24.39 -5.62
CA TYR A 199 0.83 23.38 -6.48
C TYR A 199 -0.05 22.13 -6.57
N ILE A 200 0.10 21.41 -7.67
CA ILE A 200 -0.48 20.08 -7.86
C ILE A 200 0.62 19.05 -7.56
N LEU A 201 0.30 18.03 -6.74
CA LEU A 201 1.21 16.93 -6.49
C LEU A 201 0.85 15.76 -7.39
N LEU A 202 1.78 15.33 -8.24
CA LEU A 202 1.63 14.18 -9.13
C LEU A 202 2.51 13.01 -8.68
N SER A 203 1.94 11.80 -8.65
CA SER A 203 2.69 10.54 -8.57
C SER A 203 2.03 9.50 -9.46
N ALA A 204 2.71 9.11 -10.54
CA ALA A 204 2.23 8.11 -11.49
C ALA A 204 3.38 7.20 -11.92
N HIS A 205 3.24 5.90 -11.68
CA HIS A 205 4.30 4.91 -11.91
C HIS A 205 3.80 3.50 -12.25
N ARG A 206 2.47 3.30 -12.32
CA ARG A 206 1.90 2.00 -12.68
C ARG A 206 2.22 1.63 -14.12
N GLU A 207 2.38 0.32 -14.36
CA GLU A 207 2.75 -0.22 -15.67
C GLU A 207 1.77 0.18 -16.76
N GLU A 208 0.47 0.09 -16.48
CA GLU A 208 -0.58 0.47 -17.41
C GLU A 208 -0.52 1.94 -17.84
N ASN A 209 -0.02 2.83 -16.99
CA ASN A 209 0.11 4.25 -17.28
C ASN A 209 1.43 4.59 -17.95
N ILE A 210 2.51 3.86 -17.65
CA ILE A 210 3.86 4.25 -18.04
C ILE A 210 4.37 3.46 -19.24
N ASP A 211 4.03 2.16 -19.35
CA ASP A 211 4.58 1.31 -20.41
C ASP A 211 3.80 1.40 -21.72
N ILE A 212 2.47 1.58 -21.64
CA ILE A 212 1.62 1.75 -22.81
C ILE A 212 1.79 3.18 -23.34
N GLU A 213 2.34 3.32 -24.56
CA GLU A 213 2.69 4.62 -25.12
C GLU A 213 1.51 5.59 -25.20
N ALA A 214 0.34 5.12 -25.63
CA ALA A 214 -0.86 5.95 -25.74
C ALA A 214 -1.29 6.48 -24.36
N ASN A 215 -1.27 5.65 -23.32
CA ASN A 215 -1.62 6.03 -21.95
C ASN A 215 -0.59 7.02 -21.38
N PHE A 216 0.69 6.72 -21.60
CA PHE A 216 1.78 7.60 -21.18
C PHE A 216 1.64 8.99 -21.79
N MET A 217 1.49 9.07 -23.12
CA MET A 217 1.37 10.35 -23.81
C MET A 217 0.14 11.13 -23.36
N SER A 218 -0.98 10.44 -23.14
CA SER A 218 -2.22 11.04 -22.66
C SER A 218 -2.05 11.61 -21.24
N LEU A 219 -1.46 10.85 -20.33
CA LEU A 219 -1.19 11.29 -18.95
C LEU A 219 -0.20 12.46 -18.91
N MET A 220 0.91 12.38 -19.65
CA MET A 220 1.92 13.46 -19.65
C MET A 220 1.39 14.74 -20.28
N ASN A 221 0.52 14.63 -21.30
CA ASN A 221 -0.20 15.79 -21.83
C ASN A 221 -1.18 16.40 -20.81
N ALA A 222 -1.86 15.55 -20.01
CA ALA A 222 -2.70 16.03 -18.91
C ALA A 222 -1.88 16.84 -17.88
N VAL A 223 -0.65 16.38 -17.59
CA VAL A 223 0.26 17.10 -16.67
C VAL A 223 0.57 18.50 -17.19
N ASN A 224 0.93 18.63 -18.47
CA ASN A 224 1.19 19.92 -19.10
C ASN A 224 -0.07 20.80 -19.13
N GLU A 225 -1.24 20.20 -19.38
CA GLU A 225 -2.51 20.94 -19.42
C GLU A 225 -2.89 21.45 -18.02
N MET A 226 -2.73 20.65 -16.98
CA MET A 226 -2.96 21.11 -15.60
C MET A 226 -2.02 22.27 -15.23
N ALA A 227 -0.74 22.20 -15.56
CA ALA A 227 0.21 23.28 -15.29
C ALA A 227 -0.22 24.60 -15.95
N ARG A 228 -0.73 24.55 -17.18
CA ARG A 228 -1.21 25.74 -17.92
C ARG A 228 -2.54 26.25 -17.38
N THR A 229 -3.51 25.35 -17.17
CA THR A 229 -4.88 25.71 -16.77
C THR A 229 -4.90 26.38 -15.40
N TYR A 230 -4.11 25.87 -14.46
CA TYR A 230 -4.09 26.41 -13.09
C TYR A 230 -2.98 27.45 -12.86
N ASP A 231 -2.10 27.65 -13.84
CA ASP A 231 -0.94 28.55 -13.77
C ASP A 231 -0.14 28.40 -12.47
N MET A 232 0.11 27.14 -12.10
CA MET A 232 0.84 26.77 -10.88
C MET A 232 1.80 25.60 -11.10
N PRO A 233 2.81 25.39 -10.20
CA PRO A 233 3.72 24.27 -10.27
C PRO A 233 2.98 22.92 -10.20
N VAL A 234 3.42 21.96 -11.01
CA VAL A 234 3.08 20.55 -10.86
C VAL A 234 4.33 19.82 -10.38
N LEU A 235 4.35 19.45 -9.11
CA LEU A 235 5.45 18.65 -8.55
C LEU A 235 5.22 17.18 -8.89
N TYR A 236 6.03 16.64 -9.78
CA TYR A 236 5.99 15.24 -10.16
C TYR A 236 7.02 14.44 -9.35
N SER A 237 6.55 13.70 -8.34
CA SER A 237 7.33 12.68 -7.64
C SER A 237 7.58 11.50 -8.60
N CYS A 238 8.65 11.60 -9.38
CA CYS A 238 8.91 10.76 -10.53
C CYS A 238 9.68 9.50 -10.13
N HIS A 239 9.05 8.34 -10.30
CA HIS A 239 9.71 7.06 -10.08
C HIS A 239 10.77 6.81 -11.17
N PRO A 240 11.90 6.13 -10.89
CA PRO A 240 12.95 5.86 -11.88
C PRO A 240 12.47 5.19 -13.18
N ARG A 241 11.41 4.36 -13.08
CA ARG A 241 10.77 3.78 -14.28
C ARG A 241 10.14 4.84 -15.17
N SER A 242 9.41 5.77 -14.57
CA SER A 242 8.76 6.88 -15.29
C SER A 242 9.81 7.82 -15.91
N GLU A 243 10.86 8.14 -15.16
CA GLU A 243 11.98 8.96 -15.63
C GLU A 243 12.62 8.37 -16.90
N LYS A 244 12.96 7.07 -16.89
CA LYS A 244 13.49 6.36 -18.06
C LYS A 244 12.56 6.42 -19.26
N MET A 245 11.24 6.35 -19.06
CA MET A 245 10.29 6.39 -20.18
C MET A 245 10.08 7.81 -20.71
N ILE A 246 10.16 8.83 -19.85
CA ILE A 246 10.16 10.25 -20.25
C ILE A 246 11.35 10.53 -21.16
N GLU A 247 12.55 10.14 -20.72
CA GLU A 247 13.79 10.29 -21.50
C GLU A 247 13.73 9.52 -22.83
N LYS A 248 13.36 8.24 -22.79
CA LYS A 248 13.27 7.38 -23.97
C LYS A 248 12.33 7.93 -25.05
N ARG A 249 11.21 8.53 -24.63
CA ARG A 249 10.20 9.07 -25.54
C ARG A 249 10.42 10.54 -25.88
N GLY A 250 11.41 11.19 -25.26
CA GLY A 250 11.75 12.60 -25.50
C GLY A 250 10.61 13.55 -25.15
N PHE A 251 9.77 13.20 -24.15
CA PHE A 251 8.64 14.02 -23.76
C PHE A 251 9.12 15.32 -23.10
N LYS A 252 8.50 16.45 -23.49
CA LYS A 252 8.84 17.77 -22.95
C LYS A 252 7.72 18.29 -22.07
N PHE A 253 8.05 18.54 -20.83
CA PHE A 253 7.14 19.18 -19.91
C PHE A 253 7.06 20.69 -20.10
N ASP A 254 5.95 21.25 -19.65
CA ASP A 254 5.80 22.68 -19.40
C ASP A 254 6.81 23.14 -18.34
N GLU A 255 7.27 24.39 -18.40
CA GLU A 255 8.27 24.96 -17.49
C GLU A 255 7.86 24.93 -16.00
N ARG A 256 6.56 24.85 -15.72
CA ARG A 256 5.99 24.75 -14.38
C ARG A 256 6.03 23.34 -13.81
N VAL A 257 6.39 22.33 -14.60
CA VAL A 257 6.47 20.94 -14.13
C VAL A 257 7.83 20.68 -13.51
N ILE A 258 7.84 20.40 -12.21
CA ILE A 258 9.05 20.11 -11.42
C ILE A 258 9.16 18.60 -11.30
N GLN A 259 10.10 17.98 -12.03
CA GLN A 259 10.42 16.56 -11.87
C GLN A 259 11.34 16.38 -10.66
N HIS A 260 10.89 15.61 -9.68
CA HIS A 260 11.65 15.34 -8.47
C HIS A 260 11.77 13.83 -8.24
N LYS A 261 12.89 13.37 -7.74
CA LYS A 261 13.06 11.96 -7.31
C LYS A 261 12.03 11.61 -6.25
N PRO A 262 11.69 10.31 -6.07
CA PRO A 262 10.76 9.90 -5.03
C PRO A 262 11.16 10.46 -3.66
N LEU A 263 10.20 11.05 -2.99
CA LEU A 263 10.35 11.67 -1.67
C LEU A 263 10.22 10.62 -0.56
N GLY A 264 10.74 10.96 0.61
CA GLY A 264 10.52 10.18 1.83
C GLY A 264 9.05 10.22 2.28
N PHE A 265 8.67 9.29 3.16
CA PHE A 265 7.28 9.13 3.58
C PHE A 265 6.71 10.38 4.26
N PHE A 266 7.47 11.03 5.13
CA PHE A 266 7.01 12.23 5.83
C PHE A 266 6.87 13.43 4.90
N ASP A 267 7.86 13.67 4.05
CA ASP A 267 7.84 14.78 3.09
C ASP A 267 6.72 14.62 2.08
N TYR A 268 6.52 13.39 1.58
CA TYR A 268 5.44 13.12 0.62
C TYR A 268 4.05 13.38 1.24
N ASN A 269 3.82 12.90 2.48
CA ASN A 269 2.57 13.17 3.19
C ASN A 269 2.39 14.64 3.54
N LYS A 270 3.48 15.36 3.87
CA LYS A 270 3.44 16.82 4.06
C LYS A 270 3.02 17.55 2.80
N LEU A 271 3.52 17.11 1.65
CA LEU A 271 3.14 17.68 0.37
C LEU A 271 1.69 17.34 0.02
N GLN A 272 1.21 16.12 0.28
CA GLN A 272 -0.20 15.77 0.08
C GLN A 272 -1.16 16.68 0.88
N GLN A 273 -0.87 16.90 2.17
CA GLN A 273 -1.69 17.77 3.05
C GLN A 273 -1.80 19.20 2.57
N ASN A 274 -0.81 19.68 1.82
CA ASN A 274 -0.70 21.09 1.44
C ASN A 274 -0.87 21.32 -0.07
N ALA A 275 -1.15 20.28 -0.84
CA ALA A 275 -1.38 20.41 -2.28
C ALA A 275 -2.73 21.09 -2.59
N PHE A 276 -2.81 21.80 -3.71
CA PHE A 276 -4.05 22.22 -4.31
C PHE A 276 -4.90 21.01 -4.73
N CYS A 277 -4.25 20.00 -5.33
CA CYS A 277 -4.83 18.72 -5.66
C CYS A 277 -3.74 17.64 -5.70
N VAL A 278 -4.08 16.42 -5.25
CA VAL A 278 -3.22 15.24 -5.39
C VAL A 278 -3.72 14.41 -6.56
N VAL A 279 -2.88 14.21 -7.55
CA VAL A 279 -3.15 13.40 -8.75
C VAL A 279 -2.25 12.16 -8.71
N SER A 280 -2.80 10.95 -8.59
CA SER A 280 -1.96 9.77 -8.40
C SER A 280 -2.62 8.48 -8.86
N ASP A 281 -1.78 7.48 -9.22
CA ASP A 281 -2.20 6.10 -9.47
C ASP A 281 -1.93 5.16 -8.27
N SER A 282 -1.48 5.70 -7.13
CA SER A 282 -1.21 4.93 -5.92
C SER A 282 -2.49 4.39 -5.28
N GLY A 283 -2.43 3.13 -4.81
CA GLY A 283 -3.54 2.49 -4.08
C GLY A 283 -3.74 3.04 -2.66
N THR A 284 -2.83 3.86 -2.11
CA THR A 284 -2.93 4.43 -0.75
C THR A 284 -3.59 5.80 -0.70
N VAL A 285 -3.72 6.49 -1.85
CA VAL A 285 -4.34 7.83 -1.92
C VAL A 285 -5.73 7.88 -1.27
N PRO A 286 -6.62 6.89 -1.46
CA PRO A 286 -7.91 6.93 -0.78
C PRO A 286 -7.83 6.88 0.74
N GLU A 287 -6.85 6.16 1.30
CA GLU A 287 -6.62 6.05 2.74
C GLU A 287 -6.01 7.34 3.30
N GLU A 288 -5.02 7.89 2.59
CA GLU A 288 -4.36 9.16 2.91
C GLU A 288 -5.31 10.35 2.75
N GLY A 289 -6.09 10.38 1.67
CA GLY A 289 -7.12 11.40 1.42
C GLY A 289 -8.23 11.40 2.46
N ALA A 290 -8.67 10.22 2.91
CA ALA A 290 -9.63 10.10 4.00
C ALA A 290 -9.10 10.61 5.35
N PHE A 291 -7.78 10.54 5.57
CA PHE A 291 -7.14 10.99 6.80
C PHE A 291 -6.82 12.49 6.79
N PHE A 292 -6.29 13.00 5.68
CA PHE A 292 -5.81 14.38 5.56
C PHE A 292 -6.81 15.34 4.91
N HIS A 293 -7.88 14.82 4.29
CA HIS A 293 -8.94 15.62 3.65
C HIS A 293 -8.46 16.54 2.52
N PHE A 294 -7.52 16.08 1.68
CA PHE A 294 -7.09 16.80 0.49
C PHE A 294 -7.89 16.39 -0.76
N PRO A 295 -8.08 17.30 -1.74
CA PRO A 295 -8.67 16.93 -3.03
C PRO A 295 -7.81 15.90 -3.74
N ALA A 296 -8.41 14.78 -4.14
CA ALA A 296 -7.69 13.66 -4.74
C ALA A 296 -8.31 13.19 -6.06
N VAL A 297 -7.47 12.99 -7.06
CA VAL A 297 -7.82 12.40 -8.36
C VAL A 297 -6.96 11.19 -8.62
N SER A 298 -7.61 10.06 -8.87
CA SER A 298 -6.94 8.82 -9.25
C SER A 298 -6.85 8.70 -10.76
N VAL A 299 -5.62 8.66 -11.30
CA VAL A 299 -5.37 8.47 -12.75
C VAL A 299 -5.35 6.98 -13.09
N ARG A 300 -6.51 6.36 -12.91
CA ARG A 300 -6.77 4.93 -13.11
C ARG A 300 -8.13 4.72 -13.77
N THR A 301 -8.36 3.50 -14.29
CA THR A 301 -9.65 3.06 -14.84
C THR A 301 -10.45 2.20 -13.86
N SER A 302 -9.82 1.76 -12.77
CA SER A 302 -10.44 0.92 -11.73
C SER A 302 -9.82 1.20 -10.36
N THR A 303 -10.49 0.75 -9.31
CA THR A 303 -9.98 0.85 -7.93
C THR A 303 -10.29 -0.41 -7.15
N GLU A 304 -9.39 -0.77 -6.26
CA GLU A 304 -9.58 -1.80 -5.23
C GLU A 304 -10.15 -1.24 -3.93
N ARG A 305 -10.58 0.02 -3.91
CA ARG A 305 -11.09 0.75 -2.73
C ARG A 305 -12.53 1.24 -2.91
N PRO A 306 -13.52 0.34 -3.15
CA PRO A 306 -14.91 0.75 -3.37
C PRO A 306 -15.51 1.46 -2.15
N GLU A 307 -15.07 1.16 -0.94
CA GLU A 307 -15.50 1.81 0.30
C GLU A 307 -15.16 3.31 0.34
N ALA A 308 -14.07 3.72 -0.29
CA ALA A 308 -13.71 5.13 -0.40
C ALA A 308 -14.54 5.84 -1.48
N MET A 309 -14.88 5.14 -2.57
CA MET A 309 -15.81 5.64 -3.59
C MET A 309 -17.21 5.85 -3.02
N ASP A 310 -17.71 4.93 -2.19
CA ASP A 310 -19.00 5.06 -1.50
C ASP A 310 -19.10 6.33 -0.63
N LYS A 311 -17.98 6.91 -0.26
CA LYS A 311 -17.88 8.12 0.58
C LYS A 311 -17.37 9.36 -0.16
N GLY A 312 -17.06 9.25 -1.45
CA GLY A 312 -16.61 10.37 -2.26
C GLY A 312 -15.21 10.91 -1.91
N VAL A 313 -14.32 10.08 -1.37
CA VAL A 313 -12.98 10.52 -0.92
C VAL A 313 -12.10 10.98 -2.06
N PHE A 314 -12.28 10.42 -3.25
CA PHE A 314 -11.50 10.76 -4.43
C PHE A 314 -12.33 10.58 -5.71
N THR A 315 -11.85 11.19 -6.79
CA THR A 315 -12.45 11.06 -8.12
C THR A 315 -11.57 10.20 -9.01
N ILE A 316 -12.15 9.27 -9.77
CA ILE A 316 -11.43 8.55 -10.82
C ILE A 316 -11.40 9.43 -12.07
N GLY A 317 -10.20 9.93 -12.42
CA GLY A 317 -9.99 10.82 -13.55
C GLY A 317 -9.68 10.10 -14.87
N SER A 318 -9.72 8.75 -14.91
CA SER A 318 -9.26 8.00 -16.07
C SER A 318 -7.79 8.34 -16.42
N ILE A 319 -7.40 8.25 -17.71
CA ILE A 319 -6.03 8.52 -18.17
C ILE A 319 -6.00 9.59 -19.27
N THR A 320 -7.17 10.05 -19.77
CA THR A 320 -7.22 11.06 -20.82
C THR A 320 -7.01 12.46 -20.24
N SER A 321 -6.34 13.32 -21.00
CA SER A 321 -6.07 14.71 -20.58
C SER A 321 -7.34 15.43 -20.17
N GLU A 322 -8.39 15.35 -20.99
CA GLU A 322 -9.68 15.98 -20.71
C GLU A 322 -10.30 15.46 -19.41
N ALA A 323 -10.38 14.13 -19.22
CA ALA A 323 -11.01 13.52 -18.05
C ALA A 323 -10.24 13.83 -16.75
N VAL A 324 -8.89 13.83 -16.79
CA VAL A 324 -8.07 14.21 -15.63
C VAL A 324 -8.32 15.68 -15.27
N CYS A 325 -8.29 16.60 -16.23
CA CYS A 325 -8.53 18.02 -15.97
C CYS A 325 -9.94 18.29 -15.44
N GLN A 326 -10.96 17.63 -15.98
CA GLN A 326 -12.34 17.71 -15.46
C GLN A 326 -12.45 17.19 -14.03
N ALA A 327 -11.78 16.06 -13.71
CA ALA A 327 -11.78 15.49 -12.36
C ALA A 327 -11.06 16.40 -11.35
N VAL A 328 -9.95 17.03 -11.75
CA VAL A 328 -9.23 18.00 -10.90
C VAL A 328 -10.10 19.23 -10.66
N ALA A 329 -10.73 19.78 -11.70
CA ALA A 329 -11.62 20.93 -11.57
C ALA A 329 -12.76 20.64 -10.57
N LEU A 330 -13.44 19.50 -10.74
CA LEU A 330 -14.51 19.09 -9.84
C LEU A 330 -14.03 18.92 -8.39
N ALA A 331 -12.97 18.16 -8.19
CA ALA A 331 -12.47 17.85 -6.84
C ALA A 331 -12.04 19.12 -6.09
N THR A 332 -11.38 20.06 -6.77
CA THR A 332 -10.91 21.31 -6.15
C THR A 332 -12.04 22.31 -5.92
N GLU A 333 -13.04 22.39 -6.80
CA GLU A 333 -14.21 23.23 -6.63
C GLU A 333 -15.07 22.74 -5.46
N MET A 334 -15.34 21.44 -5.36
CA MET A 334 -16.08 20.85 -4.23
C MET A 334 -15.37 21.12 -2.90
N HIS A 335 -14.06 20.89 -2.84
CA HIS A 335 -13.29 21.16 -1.63
C HIS A 335 -13.33 22.65 -1.24
N ALA A 336 -13.20 23.56 -2.19
CA ALA A 336 -13.29 25.01 -1.94
C ALA A 336 -14.67 25.44 -1.43
N ASN A 337 -15.73 24.73 -1.82
CA ASN A 337 -17.11 24.97 -1.36
C ASN A 337 -17.43 24.26 -0.02
N GLY A 338 -16.50 23.49 0.54
CA GLY A 338 -16.71 22.74 1.78
C GLY A 338 -17.54 21.45 1.61
N ASP A 339 -17.64 20.94 0.39
CA ASP A 339 -18.28 19.67 0.07
C ASP A 339 -17.30 18.50 0.32
N ASP A 340 -16.74 18.45 1.53
CA ASP A 340 -15.78 17.43 1.91
C ASP A 340 -16.43 16.04 2.06
N PRO A 341 -15.69 14.96 1.76
CA PRO A 341 -16.21 13.61 1.85
C PRO A 341 -16.52 13.21 3.30
N TYR A 342 -17.48 12.32 3.48
CA TYR A 342 -17.75 11.70 4.76
C TYR A 342 -16.62 10.75 5.18
N PRO A 343 -16.37 10.59 6.50
CA PRO A 343 -15.41 9.60 6.98
C PRO A 343 -15.69 8.21 6.44
N VAL A 344 -14.65 7.52 6.00
CA VAL A 344 -14.72 6.11 5.60
C VAL A 344 -14.56 5.24 6.84
N PRO A 345 -15.58 4.52 7.31
CA PRO A 345 -15.49 3.75 8.56
C PRO A 345 -14.32 2.77 8.59
N ALA A 346 -13.96 2.21 7.44
CA ALA A 346 -12.83 1.29 7.31
C ALA A 346 -11.45 1.97 7.49
N TYR A 347 -11.37 3.31 7.49
CA TYR A 347 -10.12 4.07 7.53
C TYR A 347 -10.00 4.99 8.75
N THR A 348 -10.90 4.87 9.71
CA THR A 348 -10.90 5.71 10.92
C THR A 348 -10.35 5.03 12.17
N ASP A 349 -10.12 3.72 12.11
CA ASP A 349 -9.67 2.96 13.27
C ASP A 349 -8.18 3.18 13.57
N GLU A 350 -7.89 3.72 14.74
CA GLU A 350 -6.53 3.98 15.23
C GLU A 350 -5.99 2.85 16.13
N ASN A 351 -6.62 1.67 16.08
CA ASN A 351 -6.28 0.52 16.93
C ASN A 351 -6.27 -0.81 16.17
N VAL A 352 -6.06 -0.77 14.87
CA VAL A 352 -6.04 -1.95 13.98
C VAL A 352 -4.99 -2.96 14.46
N SER A 353 -3.81 -2.49 14.85
CA SER A 353 -2.75 -3.35 15.40
C SER A 353 -3.20 -4.11 16.66
N THR A 354 -4.03 -3.51 17.51
CA THR A 354 -4.60 -4.17 18.70
C THR A 354 -5.57 -5.28 18.31
N LYS A 355 -6.45 -5.02 17.33
CA LYS A 355 -7.39 -6.03 16.82
C LYS A 355 -6.63 -7.23 16.26
N VAL A 356 -5.62 -6.96 15.41
CA VAL A 356 -4.80 -8.00 14.76
C VAL A 356 -4.09 -8.88 15.80
N VAL A 357 -3.39 -8.27 16.76
CA VAL A 357 -2.70 -9.01 17.84
C VAL A 357 -3.66 -9.91 18.62
N LYS A 358 -4.86 -9.41 18.97
CA LYS A 358 -5.87 -10.19 19.65
C LYS A 358 -6.41 -11.34 18.79
N LEU A 359 -6.64 -11.12 17.49
CA LEU A 359 -7.08 -12.16 16.57
C LEU A 359 -6.01 -13.25 16.40
N ILE A 360 -4.73 -12.89 16.24
CA ILE A 360 -3.64 -13.85 16.19
C ILE A 360 -3.62 -14.71 17.46
N GLN A 361 -3.61 -14.09 18.63
CA GLN A 361 -3.60 -14.79 19.92
C GLN A 361 -4.80 -15.75 20.07
N SER A 362 -5.98 -15.34 19.58
CA SER A 362 -7.20 -16.13 19.68
C SER A 362 -7.21 -17.32 18.71
N TYR A 363 -6.77 -17.10 17.48
CA TYR A 363 -7.00 -18.05 16.40
C TYR A 363 -5.89 -19.08 16.18
N VAL A 364 -4.66 -18.86 16.64
CA VAL A 364 -3.56 -19.85 16.49
C VAL A 364 -3.98 -21.20 17.04
N GLY A 365 -4.51 -21.26 18.26
CA GLY A 365 -4.98 -22.51 18.87
C GLY A 365 -6.19 -23.12 18.17
N ILE A 366 -7.13 -22.27 17.75
CA ILE A 366 -8.34 -22.70 17.01
C ILE A 366 -7.97 -23.33 15.69
N ILE A 367 -7.12 -22.67 14.89
CA ILE A 367 -6.66 -23.20 13.59
C ILE A 367 -5.87 -24.49 13.75
N ASN A 368 -4.96 -24.54 14.73
CA ASN A 368 -4.21 -25.78 15.00
C ASN A 368 -5.14 -26.95 15.34
N LYS A 369 -6.18 -26.73 16.16
CA LYS A 369 -7.15 -27.76 16.55
C LYS A 369 -8.13 -28.11 15.44
N MET A 370 -8.79 -27.10 14.85
CA MET A 370 -9.92 -27.32 13.95
C MET A 370 -9.50 -27.62 12.51
N VAL A 371 -8.44 -26.98 12.02
CA VAL A 371 -7.95 -27.14 10.66
C VAL A 371 -6.85 -28.20 10.58
N TRP A 372 -5.84 -28.09 11.42
CA TRP A 372 -4.66 -28.95 11.36
C TRP A 372 -4.75 -30.21 12.22
N ARG A 373 -5.78 -30.30 13.09
CA ARG A 373 -5.97 -31.43 14.01
C ARG A 373 -4.72 -31.79 14.81
N LYS A 374 -3.96 -30.77 15.19
CA LYS A 374 -2.82 -30.92 16.08
C LYS A 374 -3.31 -31.21 17.50
N ALA A 375 -2.63 -32.12 18.21
CA ALA A 375 -2.92 -32.48 19.59
C ALA A 375 -2.67 -31.33 20.57
#